data_6f3b2516411a0402f892bf4727c80faf
#
_entry.id   6f3b2516411a0402f892bf4727c80faf
#
_cell.length_a   1.000
_cell.length_b   1.000
_cell.length_c   1.000
_cell.angle_alpha   90.00
_cell.angle_beta   90.00
_cell.angle_gamma   90.00
#
_symmetry.space_group_name_H-M   'P 1'
#
loop_
_entity.id
_entity.type
_entity.pdbx_description
1 polymer ?
#
loop_
_entity_poly.entity_id
_entity_poly.type
_entity_poly.pdbx_seq_one_letter_code
_entity_poly.pdbx_strand_id
1 'polypeptide(L)'
;SKYASSSNYWKNSIGMNKAIIDNKVLETKAAQEARFAKFAQEKNNADYAKVVGQIDAVIEKSNPILYQFTCYNEILRQGIEYNTPNVVLDSLKNAIQKKDKAGISKFTEQLKKQYDRIHNKNYDHEVDRKVAKVLLPLYAEMVETENLPAFYATINDQFKGDYNAYVDHLYDKTIFANEANFNKFINKPSVKAIDADLMKQFVEAKFELGDKLMKARAESMVGMDLLHKTYVRGLCEMYAPEPKAPDANFTMRFTYGNVKPYDPKDGVHYKFYTTLKGVMEKEDPNNPEFVVPCKLKELYQAKKQNQRVIVNVDTDFS
;
A
#
# COMPACT_ATOMS: atom_id res chain seq x y z
N SER A 1 -0.44 14.94 -0.01
CA SER A 1 0.64 14.12 0.55
C SER A 1 0.15 12.69 0.80
N LYS A 2 1.07 11.71 0.85
CA LYS A 2 0.77 10.30 1.11
C LYS A 2 -0.05 10.09 2.39
N TYR A 3 0.32 10.74 3.49
CA TYR A 3 -0.40 10.63 4.76
C TYR A 3 -1.83 11.16 4.70
N ALA A 4 -2.08 12.23 3.95
CA ALA A 4 -3.43 12.75 3.73
C ALA A 4 -4.29 11.74 2.93
N SER A 5 -3.72 11.14 1.89
CA SER A 5 -4.39 10.08 1.11
C SER A 5 -4.70 8.86 1.96
N SER A 6 -3.74 8.40 2.78
CA SER A 6 -3.95 7.28 3.70
C SER A 6 -5.02 7.59 4.74
N SER A 7 -5.01 8.80 5.32
CA SER A 7 -6.06 9.24 6.26
C SER A 7 -7.46 9.23 5.61
N ASN A 8 -7.57 9.71 4.36
CA ASN A 8 -8.84 9.69 3.64
C ASN A 8 -9.29 8.26 3.31
N TYR A 9 -8.38 7.38 2.93
CA TYR A 9 -8.68 5.96 2.72
C TYR A 9 -9.29 5.32 3.98
N TRP A 10 -8.69 5.55 5.15
CA TRP A 10 -9.20 5.00 6.41
C TRP A 10 -10.54 5.62 6.82
N LYS A 11 -10.74 6.92 6.59
CA LYS A 11 -12.05 7.56 6.81
C LYS A 11 -13.13 6.96 5.91
N ASN A 12 -12.82 6.68 4.64
CA ASN A 12 -13.74 6.00 3.73
C ASN A 12 -14.04 4.56 4.21
N SER A 13 -13.03 3.82 4.67
CA SER A 13 -13.22 2.45 5.20
C SER A 13 -14.12 2.44 6.43
N ILE A 14 -13.94 3.41 7.35
CA ILE A 14 -14.81 3.60 8.51
C ILE A 14 -16.25 3.94 8.06
N GLY A 15 -16.40 4.86 7.10
CA GLY A 15 -17.70 5.22 6.52
C GLY A 15 -18.40 4.03 5.86
N MET A 16 -17.65 3.20 5.13
CA MET A 16 -18.19 1.98 4.51
C MET A 16 -18.67 0.96 5.55
N ASN A 17 -17.88 0.72 6.60
CA ASN A 17 -18.29 -0.17 7.69
C ASN A 17 -19.55 0.33 8.39
N LYS A 18 -19.65 1.64 8.62
CA LYS A 18 -20.86 2.26 9.15
C LYS A 18 -22.07 2.06 8.22
N ALA A 19 -21.89 2.26 6.93
CA ALA A 19 -22.94 2.04 5.94
C ALA A 19 -23.41 0.58 5.88
N ILE A 20 -22.52 -0.40 6.06
CA ILE A 20 -22.87 -1.83 6.16
C ILE A 20 -23.82 -2.07 7.34
N ILE A 21 -23.55 -1.45 8.49
CA ILE A 21 -24.38 -1.55 9.68
C ILE A 21 -25.72 -0.81 9.48
N ASP A 22 -25.66 0.45 9.06
CA ASP A 22 -26.85 1.32 8.91
C ASP A 22 -27.85 0.75 7.88
N ASN A 23 -27.35 0.10 6.83
CA ASN A 23 -28.17 -0.53 5.79
C ASN A 23 -28.51 -2.01 6.07
N LYS A 24 -28.21 -2.51 7.25
CA LYS A 24 -28.52 -3.89 7.67
C LYS A 24 -28.05 -4.95 6.67
N VAL A 25 -26.83 -4.75 6.12
CA VAL A 25 -26.29 -5.67 5.09
C VAL A 25 -26.08 -7.06 5.67
N LEU A 26 -25.66 -7.17 6.93
CA LEU A 26 -25.44 -8.47 7.57
C LEU A 26 -26.73 -9.25 7.76
N GLU A 27 -27.82 -8.58 8.19
CA GLU A 27 -29.13 -9.20 8.31
C GLU A 27 -29.69 -9.65 6.95
N THR A 28 -29.47 -8.83 5.92
CA THR A 28 -29.85 -9.19 4.54
C THR A 28 -29.10 -10.42 4.05
N LYS A 29 -27.81 -10.52 4.35
CA LYS A 29 -26.99 -11.69 4.01
C LYS A 29 -27.41 -12.93 4.79
N ALA A 30 -27.66 -12.82 6.08
CA ALA A 30 -28.16 -13.93 6.89
C ALA A 30 -29.52 -14.45 6.38
N ALA A 31 -30.42 -13.55 5.98
CA ALA A 31 -31.72 -13.96 5.36
C ALA A 31 -31.50 -14.66 4.01
N GLN A 32 -30.53 -14.22 3.20
CA GLN A 32 -30.16 -14.90 1.94
C GLN A 32 -29.64 -16.32 2.20
N GLU A 33 -28.78 -16.49 3.20
CA GLU A 33 -28.18 -17.78 3.58
C GLU A 33 -29.25 -18.73 4.11
N ALA A 34 -30.18 -18.24 4.93
CA ALA A 34 -31.35 -19.04 5.40
C ALA A 34 -32.22 -19.49 4.22
N ARG A 35 -32.46 -18.63 3.23
CA ARG A 35 -33.15 -18.98 1.99
C ARG A 35 -32.40 -20.02 1.17
N PHE A 36 -31.06 -19.85 1.09
CA PHE A 36 -30.21 -20.80 0.38
C PHE A 36 -30.21 -22.19 1.02
N ALA A 37 -30.20 -22.27 2.36
CA ALA A 37 -30.27 -23.53 3.07
C ALA A 37 -31.56 -24.29 2.74
N LYS A 38 -32.73 -23.61 2.68
CA LYS A 38 -34.01 -24.21 2.25
C LYS A 38 -33.96 -24.72 0.81
N PHE A 39 -33.44 -23.90 -0.10
CA PHE A 39 -33.21 -24.25 -1.51
C PHE A 39 -32.35 -25.52 -1.65
N ALA A 40 -31.26 -25.62 -0.89
CA ALA A 40 -30.37 -26.77 -0.87
C ALA A 40 -31.10 -28.07 -0.44
N GLN A 41 -31.97 -27.96 0.57
CA GLN A 41 -32.81 -29.08 1.03
C GLN A 41 -33.81 -29.50 -0.04
N GLU A 42 -34.53 -28.55 -0.64
CA GLU A 42 -35.53 -28.83 -1.71
C GLU A 42 -34.88 -29.49 -2.93
N LYS A 43 -33.66 -29.10 -3.27
CA LYS A 43 -32.85 -29.68 -4.35
C LYS A 43 -32.21 -31.03 -3.97
N ASN A 44 -32.22 -31.40 -2.71
CA ASN A 44 -31.53 -32.58 -2.16
C ASN A 44 -30.03 -32.58 -2.55
N ASN A 45 -29.39 -31.40 -2.52
CA ASN A 45 -27.98 -31.21 -2.92
C ASN A 45 -27.11 -31.12 -1.67
N ALA A 46 -26.35 -32.16 -1.41
CA ALA A 46 -25.50 -32.26 -0.22
C ALA A 46 -24.32 -31.23 -0.22
N ASP A 47 -23.81 -30.83 -1.39
CA ASP A 47 -22.75 -29.86 -1.50
C ASP A 47 -23.28 -28.46 -1.15
N TYR A 48 -24.48 -28.10 -1.64
CA TYR A 48 -25.09 -26.82 -1.30
C TYR A 48 -25.48 -26.75 0.19
N ALA A 49 -25.93 -27.86 0.77
CA ALA A 49 -26.28 -27.90 2.18
C ALA A 49 -25.10 -27.65 3.13
N LYS A 50 -23.87 -27.98 2.71
CA LYS A 50 -22.68 -27.89 3.54
C LYS A 50 -21.81 -26.65 3.27
N VAL A 51 -21.96 -26.03 2.09
CA VAL A 51 -21.00 -25.04 1.59
C VAL A 51 -20.84 -23.81 2.48
N VAL A 52 -21.93 -23.28 3.03
CA VAL A 52 -21.89 -22.10 3.92
C VAL A 52 -21.09 -22.42 5.18
N GLY A 53 -21.42 -23.50 5.87
CA GLY A 53 -20.66 -23.93 7.07
C GLY A 53 -19.20 -24.26 6.79
N GLN A 54 -18.87 -24.74 5.58
CA GLN A 54 -17.48 -24.97 5.17
C GLN A 54 -16.74 -23.65 4.92
N ILE A 55 -17.40 -22.64 4.35
CA ILE A 55 -16.87 -21.30 4.20
C ILE A 55 -16.60 -20.69 5.57
N ASP A 56 -17.56 -20.76 6.49
CA ASP A 56 -17.41 -20.25 7.85
C ASP A 56 -16.21 -20.88 8.57
N ALA A 57 -16.05 -22.18 8.49
CA ALA A 57 -14.92 -22.88 9.10
C ALA A 57 -13.57 -22.45 8.53
N VAL A 58 -13.47 -22.16 7.22
CA VAL A 58 -12.25 -21.61 6.62
C VAL A 58 -12.01 -20.19 7.10
N ILE A 59 -13.03 -19.35 7.19
CA ILE A 59 -12.93 -17.97 7.67
C ILE A 59 -12.49 -17.93 9.14
N GLU A 60 -13.13 -18.72 10.01
CA GLU A 60 -12.77 -18.81 11.43
C GLU A 60 -11.31 -19.20 11.62
N LYS A 61 -10.83 -20.18 10.86
CA LYS A 61 -9.44 -20.62 10.88
C LYS A 61 -8.48 -19.53 10.39
N SER A 62 -8.87 -18.75 9.39
CA SER A 62 -8.00 -17.75 8.76
C SER A 62 -8.00 -16.39 9.46
N ASN A 63 -9.05 -16.04 10.21
CA ASN A 63 -9.20 -14.74 10.86
C ASN A 63 -8.00 -14.34 11.75
N PRO A 64 -7.45 -15.19 12.64
CA PRO A 64 -6.28 -14.81 13.43
C PRO A 64 -5.08 -14.48 12.57
N ILE A 65 -4.83 -15.26 11.51
CA ILE A 65 -3.72 -15.05 10.57
C ILE A 65 -3.93 -13.77 9.79
N LEU A 66 -5.16 -13.53 9.33
CA LEU A 66 -5.52 -12.31 8.60
C LEU A 66 -5.33 -11.06 9.46
N TYR A 67 -5.68 -11.12 10.75
CA TYR A 67 -5.44 -10.04 11.69
C TYR A 67 -3.95 -9.72 11.83
N GLN A 68 -3.11 -10.73 12.08
CA GLN A 68 -1.66 -10.59 12.17
C GLN A 68 -1.06 -10.01 10.89
N PHE A 69 -1.50 -10.52 9.73
CA PHE A 69 -1.07 -10.01 8.43
C PHE A 69 -1.49 -8.56 8.21
N THR A 70 -2.69 -8.18 8.64
CA THR A 70 -3.18 -6.80 8.53
C THR A 70 -2.35 -5.86 9.39
N CYS A 71 -2.09 -6.21 10.65
CA CYS A 71 -1.20 -5.43 11.52
C CYS A 71 0.20 -5.26 10.91
N TYR A 72 0.79 -6.33 10.40
CA TYR A 72 2.06 -6.27 9.70
C TYR A 72 2.02 -5.33 8.49
N ASN A 73 1.01 -5.49 7.63
CA ASN A 73 0.89 -4.73 6.40
C ASN A 73 0.71 -3.23 6.66
N GLU A 74 -0.17 -2.86 7.59
CA GLU A 74 -0.50 -1.47 7.86
C GLU A 74 0.58 -0.76 8.69
N ILE A 75 1.16 -1.44 9.67
CA ILE A 75 2.11 -0.83 10.59
C ILE A 75 3.54 -0.91 10.08
N LEU A 76 4.04 -2.11 9.81
CA LEU A 76 5.45 -2.30 9.47
C LEU A 76 5.74 -2.07 7.99
N ARG A 77 4.86 -2.55 7.09
CA ARG A 77 5.12 -2.50 5.66
C ARG A 77 4.75 -1.17 5.03
N GLN A 78 3.58 -0.62 5.35
CA GLN A 78 3.09 0.64 4.78
C GLN A 78 3.32 1.84 5.69
N GLY A 79 3.26 1.65 7.01
CA GLY A 79 3.42 2.73 7.98
C GLY A 79 4.85 3.25 8.04
N ILE A 80 5.85 2.37 8.06
CA ILE A 80 7.28 2.73 8.08
C ILE A 80 7.83 2.63 6.66
N GLU A 81 8.08 3.78 6.04
CA GLU A 81 8.44 3.87 4.62
C GLU A 81 9.89 3.51 4.33
N TYR A 82 10.78 3.70 5.31
CA TYR A 82 12.21 3.49 5.11
C TYR A 82 12.51 2.07 4.64
N ASN A 83 13.26 1.99 3.57
CA ASN A 83 13.62 0.71 2.98
C ASN A 83 15.06 0.76 2.44
N THR A 84 15.84 -0.28 2.68
CA THR A 84 17.21 -0.41 2.19
C THR A 84 17.26 -1.37 1.00
N PRO A 85 18.19 -1.18 0.06
CA PRO A 85 18.33 -2.06 -1.10
C PRO A 85 19.09 -3.35 -0.74
N ASN A 86 18.53 -4.17 0.15
CA ASN A 86 19.18 -5.34 0.73
C ASN A 86 19.75 -6.31 -0.33
N VAL A 87 19.00 -6.58 -1.40
CA VAL A 87 19.46 -7.45 -2.49
C VAL A 87 20.77 -6.94 -3.14
N VAL A 88 20.90 -5.61 -3.29
CA VAL A 88 22.11 -5.00 -3.86
C VAL A 88 23.24 -5.01 -2.83
N LEU A 89 22.93 -4.76 -1.54
CA LEU A 89 23.90 -4.87 -0.45
C LEU A 89 24.45 -6.29 -0.31
N ASP A 90 23.61 -7.30 -0.39
CA ASP A 90 24.03 -8.71 -0.31
C ASP A 90 24.84 -9.12 -1.53
N SER A 91 24.49 -8.63 -2.72
CA SER A 91 25.27 -8.83 -3.93
C SER A 91 26.67 -8.16 -3.83
N LEU A 92 26.72 -6.94 -3.27
CA LEU A 92 27.98 -6.25 -2.98
C LEU A 92 28.82 -7.02 -1.95
N LYS A 93 28.20 -7.49 -0.86
CA LYS A 93 28.84 -8.32 0.16
C LYS A 93 29.51 -9.55 -0.46
N ASN A 94 28.78 -10.26 -1.29
CA ASN A 94 29.29 -11.45 -2.00
C ASN A 94 30.45 -11.11 -2.93
N ALA A 95 30.38 -9.98 -3.67
CA ALA A 95 31.45 -9.52 -4.54
C ALA A 95 32.73 -9.15 -3.75
N ILE A 96 32.57 -8.51 -2.58
CA ILE A 96 33.70 -8.18 -1.68
C ILE A 96 34.36 -9.46 -1.16
N GLN A 97 33.58 -10.46 -0.70
CA GLN A 97 34.09 -11.71 -0.20
C GLN A 97 34.88 -12.49 -1.28
N LYS A 98 34.38 -12.46 -2.52
CA LYS A 98 35.03 -13.09 -3.68
C LYS A 98 36.16 -12.26 -4.30
N LYS A 99 36.42 -11.05 -3.79
CA LYS A 99 37.37 -10.08 -4.36
C LYS A 99 37.11 -9.73 -5.83
N ASP A 100 35.83 -9.78 -6.23
CA ASP A 100 35.37 -9.46 -7.59
C ASP A 100 35.31 -7.94 -7.78
N LYS A 101 36.37 -7.37 -8.36
CA LYS A 101 36.46 -5.93 -8.60
C LYS A 101 35.37 -5.37 -9.53
N ALA A 102 34.98 -6.13 -10.55
CA ALA A 102 33.95 -5.73 -11.51
C ALA A 102 32.56 -5.73 -10.83
N GLY A 103 32.27 -6.77 -10.04
CA GLY A 103 31.06 -6.86 -9.24
C GLY A 103 30.95 -5.75 -8.20
N ILE A 104 32.04 -5.44 -7.49
CA ILE A 104 32.11 -4.33 -6.51
C ILE A 104 31.77 -3.01 -7.21
N SER A 105 32.40 -2.70 -8.33
CA SER A 105 32.11 -1.48 -9.10
C SER A 105 30.66 -1.41 -9.55
N LYS A 106 30.14 -2.50 -10.12
CA LYS A 106 28.73 -2.59 -10.58
C LYS A 106 27.73 -2.35 -9.48
N PHE A 107 27.87 -3.02 -8.34
CA PHE A 107 26.91 -2.91 -7.25
C PHE A 107 27.02 -1.57 -6.51
N THR A 108 28.21 -1.00 -6.44
CA THR A 108 28.44 0.36 -5.92
C THR A 108 27.69 1.41 -6.75
N GLU A 109 27.75 1.32 -8.09
CA GLU A 109 26.97 2.21 -8.97
C GLU A 109 25.45 1.99 -8.85
N GLN A 110 25.03 0.76 -8.65
CA GLN A 110 23.61 0.49 -8.38
C GLN A 110 23.14 1.10 -7.06
N LEU A 111 23.97 1.04 -6.01
CA LEU A 111 23.67 1.66 -4.72
C LEU A 111 23.57 3.18 -4.81
N LYS A 112 24.40 3.87 -5.60
CA LYS A 112 24.27 5.31 -5.84
C LYS A 112 22.91 5.67 -6.43
N LYS A 113 22.46 4.95 -7.45
CA LYS A 113 21.13 5.15 -8.05
C LYS A 113 19.99 4.87 -7.06
N GLN A 114 20.17 3.89 -6.17
CA GLN A 114 19.18 3.58 -5.13
C GLN A 114 19.16 4.65 -4.04
N TYR A 115 20.30 5.23 -3.67
CA TYR A 115 20.37 6.33 -2.72
C TYR A 115 19.54 7.52 -3.18
N ASP A 116 19.71 7.97 -4.44
CA ASP A 116 18.92 9.05 -5.02
C ASP A 116 17.42 8.74 -5.05
N ARG A 117 17.07 7.45 -5.21
CA ARG A 117 15.68 6.99 -5.23
C ARG A 117 15.06 6.96 -3.83
N ILE A 118 15.81 6.57 -2.81
CA ILE A 118 15.37 6.58 -1.40
C ILE A 118 15.16 8.01 -0.93
N HIS A 119 16.08 8.92 -1.23
CA HIS A 119 16.03 10.33 -0.82
C HIS A 119 15.34 11.24 -1.85
N ASN A 120 14.31 10.74 -2.54
CA ASN A 120 13.54 11.56 -3.48
C ASN A 120 12.62 12.55 -2.75
N LYS A 121 12.08 13.51 -3.51
CA LYS A 121 11.20 14.59 -3.00
C LYS A 121 9.94 14.13 -2.27
N ASN A 122 9.54 12.87 -2.40
CA ASN A 122 8.32 12.33 -1.81
C ASN A 122 8.57 11.64 -0.46
N TYR A 123 9.82 11.44 -0.06
CA TYR A 123 10.22 10.83 1.20
C TYR A 123 10.71 11.89 2.19
N ASP A 124 10.16 11.87 3.40
CA ASP A 124 10.58 12.74 4.51
C ASP A 124 11.14 11.89 5.66
N HIS A 125 12.44 11.91 5.81
CA HIS A 125 13.19 11.11 6.78
C HIS A 125 12.78 11.39 8.23
N GLU A 126 12.54 12.67 8.57
CA GLU A 126 12.18 13.05 9.95
C GLU A 126 10.74 12.72 10.28
N VAL A 127 9.85 12.81 9.30
CA VAL A 127 8.45 12.39 9.47
C VAL A 127 8.38 10.88 9.66
N ASP A 128 9.08 10.11 8.82
CA ASP A 128 9.10 8.65 8.91
C ASP A 128 9.69 8.16 10.24
N ARG A 129 10.79 8.80 10.72
CA ARG A 129 11.36 8.57 12.04
C ARG A 129 10.34 8.74 13.16
N LYS A 130 9.58 9.84 13.16
CA LYS A 130 8.53 10.11 14.16
C LYS A 130 7.42 9.06 14.10
N VAL A 131 7.04 8.67 12.90
CA VAL A 131 6.03 7.62 12.68
C VAL A 131 6.54 6.28 13.21
N ALA A 132 7.78 5.90 12.92
CA ALA A 132 8.38 4.66 13.41
C ALA A 132 8.40 4.57 14.95
N LYS A 133 8.70 5.69 15.65
CA LYS A 133 8.69 5.77 17.11
C LYS A 133 7.33 5.45 17.73
N VAL A 134 6.25 5.77 17.03
CA VAL A 134 4.87 5.49 17.48
C VAL A 134 4.44 4.08 17.05
N LEU A 135 4.79 3.68 15.85
CA LEU A 135 4.27 2.45 15.26
C LEU A 135 4.95 1.18 15.81
N LEU A 136 6.23 1.22 16.17
CA LEU A 136 6.91 0.03 16.68
C LEU A 136 6.35 -0.45 18.03
N PRO A 137 6.18 0.40 19.07
CA PRO A 137 5.52 -0.06 20.28
C PRO A 137 4.07 -0.51 20.05
N LEU A 138 3.31 0.22 19.22
CA LEU A 138 1.95 -0.16 18.87
C LEU A 138 1.86 -1.55 18.22
N TYR A 139 2.78 -1.88 17.32
CA TYR A 139 2.82 -3.21 16.71
C TYR A 139 3.04 -4.31 17.77
N ALA A 140 3.96 -4.08 18.69
CA ALA A 140 4.23 -5.06 19.77
C ALA A 140 3.02 -5.29 20.70
N GLU A 141 2.17 -4.27 20.88
CA GLU A 141 0.94 -4.39 21.67
C GLU A 141 -0.18 -5.13 20.91
N MET A 142 -0.19 -5.07 19.58
CA MET A 142 -1.28 -5.59 18.76
C MET A 142 -1.09 -7.03 18.29
N VAL A 143 0.14 -7.56 18.32
CA VAL A 143 0.45 -8.88 17.76
C VAL A 143 0.94 -9.86 18.81
N GLU A 144 0.79 -11.15 18.50
CA GLU A 144 1.33 -12.22 19.34
C GLU A 144 2.86 -12.22 19.28
N THR A 145 3.50 -12.59 20.39
CA THR A 145 4.96 -12.57 20.54
C THR A 145 5.69 -13.35 19.44
N GLU A 146 5.12 -14.43 18.95
CA GLU A 146 5.68 -15.26 17.88
C GLU A 146 5.69 -14.58 16.51
N ASN A 147 4.94 -13.47 16.35
CA ASN A 147 4.87 -12.64 15.17
C ASN A 147 5.64 -11.32 15.32
N LEU A 148 6.46 -11.20 16.36
CA LEU A 148 7.42 -10.10 16.48
C LEU A 148 8.66 -10.39 15.63
N PRO A 149 9.05 -9.49 14.70
CA PRO A 149 10.29 -9.61 13.96
C PRO A 149 11.52 -9.64 14.87
N ALA A 150 12.61 -10.24 14.40
CA ALA A 150 13.84 -10.42 15.17
C ALA A 150 14.42 -9.13 15.77
N PHE A 151 14.17 -7.97 15.17
CA PHE A 151 14.66 -6.69 15.69
C PHE A 151 14.04 -6.30 17.05
N TYR A 152 12.90 -6.88 17.46
CA TYR A 152 12.37 -6.65 18.82
C TYR A 152 13.28 -7.25 19.90
N ALA A 153 13.95 -8.36 19.63
CA ALA A 153 15.00 -8.87 20.50
C ALA A 153 16.16 -7.86 20.61
N THR A 154 16.57 -7.28 19.48
CA THR A 154 17.61 -6.21 19.47
C THR A 154 17.18 -4.99 20.31
N ILE A 155 15.92 -4.57 20.24
CA ILE A 155 15.38 -3.46 21.07
C ILE A 155 15.55 -3.79 22.55
N ASN A 156 15.16 -5.00 22.96
CA ASN A 156 15.24 -5.41 24.36
C ASN A 156 16.69 -5.56 24.84
N ASP A 157 17.53 -6.24 24.06
CA ASP A 157 18.88 -6.62 24.49
C ASP A 157 19.87 -5.44 24.43
N GLN A 158 19.83 -4.65 23.37
CA GLN A 158 20.80 -3.58 23.12
C GLN A 158 20.29 -2.20 23.55
N PHE A 159 18.98 -1.97 23.50
CA PHE A 159 18.36 -0.68 23.81
C PHE A 159 17.50 -0.71 25.08
N LYS A 160 17.48 -1.84 25.82
CA LYS A 160 16.76 -2.00 27.11
C LYS A 160 15.25 -1.69 26.99
N GLY A 161 14.65 -2.00 25.85
CA GLY A 161 13.25 -1.71 25.56
C GLY A 161 12.96 -0.26 25.15
N ASP A 162 13.98 0.59 24.98
CA ASP A 162 13.79 1.96 24.52
C ASP A 162 13.62 2.01 22.97
N TYR A 163 12.38 2.02 22.54
CA TYR A 163 12.00 2.13 21.11
C TYR A 163 12.51 3.42 20.49
N ASN A 164 12.52 4.54 21.23
CA ASN A 164 12.96 5.82 20.68
C ASN A 164 14.46 5.79 20.41
N ALA A 165 15.26 5.30 21.35
CA ALA A 165 16.71 5.16 21.17
C ALA A 165 17.05 4.21 20.01
N TYR A 166 16.31 3.10 19.87
CA TYR A 166 16.47 2.18 18.75
C TYR A 166 16.17 2.85 17.41
N VAL A 167 15.04 3.53 17.30
CA VAL A 167 14.65 4.23 16.07
C VAL A 167 15.67 5.34 15.73
N ASP A 168 16.09 6.15 16.70
CA ASP A 168 17.10 7.16 16.45
C ASP A 168 18.39 6.53 15.94
N HIS A 169 18.81 5.41 16.52
CA HIS A 169 19.99 4.69 16.03
C HIS A 169 19.81 4.18 14.59
N LEU A 170 18.63 3.60 14.25
CA LEU A 170 18.35 3.14 12.90
C LEU A 170 18.52 4.27 11.87
N TYR A 171 17.89 5.41 12.14
CA TYR A 171 17.83 6.52 11.19
C TYR A 171 19.14 7.31 11.11
N ASP A 172 19.92 7.43 12.21
CA ASP A 172 21.16 8.19 12.24
C ASP A 172 22.39 7.39 11.81
N LYS A 173 22.41 6.07 12.03
CA LYS A 173 23.62 5.24 11.89
C LYS A 173 23.63 4.35 10.64
N THR A 174 22.50 4.20 9.95
CA THR A 174 22.50 3.43 8.70
C THR A 174 23.43 4.03 7.64
N ILE A 175 23.92 3.17 6.77
CA ILE A 175 24.70 3.55 5.58
C ILE A 175 23.96 4.62 4.76
N PHE A 176 22.66 4.58 4.73
CA PHE A 176 21.80 5.46 3.92
C PHE A 176 21.22 6.66 4.69
N ALA A 177 21.66 6.92 5.92
CA ALA A 177 21.10 7.99 6.76
C ALA A 177 21.23 9.39 6.12
N ASN A 178 22.38 9.65 5.52
CA ASN A 178 22.70 10.90 4.85
C ASN A 178 23.84 10.70 3.85
N GLU A 179 24.10 11.74 3.04
CA GLU A 179 25.13 11.70 2.01
C GLU A 179 26.54 11.43 2.57
N ALA A 180 26.86 11.95 3.75
CA ALA A 180 28.16 11.74 4.38
C ALA A 180 28.38 10.26 4.77
N ASN A 181 27.39 9.62 5.40
CA ASN A 181 27.44 8.22 5.75
C ASN A 181 27.55 7.35 4.48
N PHE A 182 26.74 7.66 3.49
CA PHE A 182 26.70 6.93 2.24
C PHE A 182 28.04 7.03 1.49
N ASN A 183 28.58 8.23 1.30
CA ASN A 183 29.87 8.45 0.64
C ASN A 183 31.02 7.76 1.37
N LYS A 184 31.03 7.80 2.71
CA LYS A 184 32.02 7.08 3.51
C LYS A 184 31.98 5.57 3.22
N PHE A 185 30.80 4.99 3.13
CA PHE A 185 30.64 3.57 2.83
C PHE A 185 31.03 3.24 1.37
N ILE A 186 30.55 4.02 0.40
CA ILE A 186 30.83 3.82 -1.03
C ILE A 186 32.32 3.89 -1.36
N ASN A 187 33.05 4.79 -0.71
CA ASN A 187 34.49 4.93 -0.92
C ASN A 187 35.30 3.75 -0.35
N LYS A 188 34.78 3.07 0.67
CA LYS A 188 35.45 1.90 1.28
C LYS A 188 34.40 0.86 1.73
N PRO A 189 33.73 0.20 0.80
CA PRO A 189 32.70 -0.77 1.15
C PRO A 189 33.32 -1.97 1.85
N SER A 190 32.64 -2.47 2.90
CA SER A 190 33.12 -3.62 3.67
C SER A 190 31.96 -4.50 4.14
N VAL A 191 32.22 -5.80 4.23
CA VAL A 191 31.29 -6.79 4.77
C VAL A 191 30.85 -6.41 6.17
N LYS A 192 31.81 -6.00 7.04
CA LYS A 192 31.53 -5.59 8.40
C LYS A 192 30.55 -4.44 8.50
N ALA A 193 30.64 -3.44 7.61
CA ALA A 193 29.72 -2.30 7.61
C ALA A 193 28.32 -2.71 7.16
N ILE A 194 28.19 -3.60 6.18
CA ILE A 194 26.91 -4.12 5.69
C ILE A 194 26.24 -4.94 6.79
N ASP A 195 26.95 -5.84 7.45
CA ASP A 195 26.41 -6.72 8.48
C ASP A 195 26.06 -5.98 9.78
N ALA A 196 26.72 -4.87 10.06
CA ALA A 196 26.45 -4.04 11.25
C ALA A 196 25.33 -3.01 11.05
N ASP A 197 24.79 -2.86 9.85
CA ASP A 197 23.73 -1.89 9.56
C ASP A 197 22.39 -2.39 10.11
N LEU A 198 21.93 -1.82 11.23
CA LEU A 198 20.68 -2.21 11.88
C LEU A 198 19.46 -1.90 11.01
N MET A 199 19.51 -0.89 10.14
CA MET A 199 18.39 -0.62 9.22
C MET A 199 18.27 -1.73 8.17
N LYS A 200 19.40 -2.26 7.67
CA LYS A 200 19.40 -3.44 6.80
C LYS A 200 18.75 -4.63 7.51
N GLN A 201 19.13 -4.90 8.75
CA GLN A 201 18.58 -5.99 9.55
C GLN A 201 17.09 -5.79 9.84
N PHE A 202 16.67 -4.56 10.15
CA PHE A 202 15.26 -4.19 10.33
C PHE A 202 14.43 -4.50 9.08
N VAL A 203 14.89 -4.06 7.92
CA VAL A 203 14.21 -4.29 6.64
C VAL A 203 14.16 -5.79 6.30
N GLU A 204 15.22 -6.53 6.53
CA GLU A 204 15.30 -7.96 6.31
C GLU A 204 14.28 -8.73 7.18
N ALA A 205 14.31 -8.50 8.50
CA ALA A 205 13.37 -9.13 9.43
C ALA A 205 11.90 -8.77 9.14
N LYS A 206 11.66 -7.52 8.69
CA LYS A 206 10.33 -7.10 8.23
C LYS A 206 9.84 -7.92 7.05
N PHE A 207 10.67 -8.16 6.04
CA PHE A 207 10.30 -8.96 4.87
C PHE A 207 10.16 -10.44 5.20
N GLU A 208 11.05 -11.02 6.01
CA GLU A 208 10.93 -12.41 6.47
C GLU A 208 9.61 -12.69 7.18
N LEU A 209 9.19 -11.78 8.07
CA LEU A 209 7.87 -11.88 8.69
C LEU A 209 6.75 -11.79 7.66
N GLY A 210 6.86 -10.86 6.70
CA GLY A 210 5.89 -10.71 5.64
C GLY A 210 5.69 -11.99 4.82
N ASP A 211 6.78 -12.65 4.45
CA ASP A 211 6.75 -13.91 3.71
C ASP A 211 6.14 -15.04 4.55
N LYS A 212 6.50 -15.14 5.85
CA LYS A 212 5.89 -16.08 6.80
C LYS A 212 4.38 -15.91 6.85
N LEU A 213 3.91 -14.68 7.06
CA LEU A 213 2.48 -14.37 7.20
C LEU A 213 1.71 -14.54 5.88
N MET A 214 2.31 -14.17 4.73
CA MET A 214 1.72 -14.41 3.41
C MET A 214 1.54 -15.89 3.14
N LYS A 215 2.53 -16.72 3.46
CA LYS A 215 2.45 -18.17 3.31
C LYS A 215 1.36 -18.77 4.20
N ALA A 216 1.34 -18.42 5.48
CA ALA A 216 0.33 -18.88 6.43
C ALA A 216 -1.09 -18.48 5.98
N ARG A 217 -1.27 -17.25 5.48
CA ARG A 217 -2.55 -16.78 4.91
C ARG A 217 -2.97 -17.61 3.70
N ALA A 218 -2.05 -17.85 2.76
CA ALA A 218 -2.35 -18.66 1.58
C ALA A 218 -2.77 -20.09 1.96
N GLU A 219 -2.07 -20.70 2.91
CA GLU A 219 -2.39 -22.04 3.43
C GLU A 219 -3.73 -22.09 4.16
N SER A 220 -4.09 -21.04 4.91
CA SER A 220 -5.37 -20.98 5.65
C SER A 220 -6.59 -20.85 4.73
N MET A 221 -6.41 -20.32 3.51
CA MET A 221 -7.48 -20.09 2.52
C MET A 221 -7.58 -21.19 1.46
N VAL A 222 -6.84 -22.29 1.61
CA VAL A 222 -6.88 -23.40 0.65
C VAL A 222 -8.30 -23.95 0.53
N GLY A 223 -8.79 -24.08 -0.71
CA GLY A 223 -10.14 -24.58 -1.03
C GLY A 223 -11.24 -23.52 -1.04
N MET A 224 -11.00 -22.32 -0.55
CA MET A 224 -12.01 -21.25 -0.53
C MET A 224 -12.58 -20.93 -1.91
N ASP A 225 -11.75 -20.91 -2.95
CA ASP A 225 -12.22 -20.67 -4.33
C ASP A 225 -13.26 -21.68 -4.81
N LEU A 226 -13.08 -22.95 -4.46
CA LEU A 226 -14.02 -24.01 -4.82
C LEU A 226 -15.34 -23.85 -4.05
N LEU A 227 -15.26 -23.53 -2.76
CA LEU A 227 -16.41 -23.27 -1.92
C LEU A 227 -17.22 -22.06 -2.43
N HIS A 228 -16.55 -20.95 -2.75
CA HIS A 228 -17.18 -19.78 -3.35
C HIS A 228 -17.84 -20.11 -4.69
N LYS A 229 -17.18 -20.85 -5.57
CA LYS A 229 -17.77 -21.28 -6.85
C LYS A 229 -19.02 -22.12 -6.64
N THR A 230 -19.01 -23.02 -5.66
CA THR A 230 -20.15 -23.87 -5.32
C THR A 230 -21.32 -23.04 -4.79
N TYR A 231 -21.04 -22.12 -3.85
CA TYR A 231 -22.04 -21.22 -3.29
C TYR A 231 -22.66 -20.29 -4.35
N VAL A 232 -21.83 -19.64 -5.18
CA VAL A 232 -22.28 -18.75 -6.25
C VAL A 232 -23.12 -19.50 -7.29
N ARG A 233 -22.73 -20.73 -7.67
CA ARG A 233 -23.54 -21.58 -8.57
C ARG A 233 -24.91 -21.83 -7.97
N GLY A 234 -24.98 -22.22 -6.71
CA GLY A 234 -26.23 -22.45 -6.03
C GLY A 234 -27.10 -21.19 -5.92
N LEU A 235 -26.49 -20.03 -5.68
CA LEU A 235 -27.22 -18.75 -5.71
C LEU A 235 -27.79 -18.44 -7.09
N CYS A 236 -27.03 -18.66 -8.17
CA CYS A 236 -27.52 -18.47 -9.54
C CYS A 236 -28.73 -19.39 -9.84
N GLU A 237 -28.67 -20.65 -9.40
CA GLU A 237 -29.75 -21.58 -9.57
C GLU A 237 -31.00 -21.20 -8.71
N MET A 238 -30.77 -20.73 -7.48
CA MET A 238 -31.84 -20.29 -6.57
C MET A 238 -32.59 -19.06 -7.10
N TYR A 239 -31.91 -18.17 -7.75
CA TYR A 239 -32.50 -16.94 -8.29
C TYR A 239 -32.94 -17.05 -9.76
N ALA A 240 -32.69 -18.19 -10.42
CA ALA A 240 -33.16 -18.38 -11.79
C ALA A 240 -34.70 -18.21 -11.91
N PRO A 241 -35.20 -17.58 -13.01
CA PRO A 241 -34.47 -17.14 -14.19
C PRO A 241 -33.90 -15.71 -14.12
N GLU A 242 -33.84 -15.06 -12.95
CA GLU A 242 -33.32 -13.70 -12.82
C GLU A 242 -31.83 -13.67 -13.17
N PRO A 243 -31.41 -12.84 -14.12
CA PRO A 243 -29.99 -12.71 -14.46
C PRO A 243 -29.23 -12.05 -13.31
N LYS A 244 -28.07 -12.58 -12.98
CA LYS A 244 -27.12 -11.96 -12.04
C LYS A 244 -25.93 -11.40 -12.82
N ALA A 245 -25.67 -10.11 -12.66
CA ALA A 245 -24.47 -9.50 -13.25
C ALA A 245 -23.22 -10.02 -12.53
N PRO A 246 -22.18 -10.44 -13.26
CA PRO A 246 -20.91 -10.80 -12.67
C PRO A 246 -20.22 -9.55 -12.10
N ASP A 247 -19.38 -9.72 -11.07
CA ASP A 247 -18.48 -8.68 -10.62
C ASP A 247 -17.43 -8.36 -11.70
N ALA A 248 -16.73 -7.24 -11.53
CA ALA A 248 -15.67 -6.83 -12.45
C ALA A 248 -14.56 -7.90 -12.49
N ASN A 249 -14.30 -8.44 -13.67
CA ASN A 249 -13.36 -9.53 -13.93
C ASN A 249 -12.26 -9.14 -14.92
N PHE A 250 -11.90 -7.85 -14.99
CA PHE A 250 -10.95 -7.27 -15.94
C PHE A 250 -11.32 -7.40 -17.43
N THR A 251 -12.55 -7.81 -17.77
CA THR A 251 -13.04 -7.63 -19.13
C THR A 251 -13.18 -6.16 -19.43
N MET A 252 -12.85 -5.79 -20.66
CA MET A 252 -12.90 -4.39 -21.08
C MET A 252 -14.34 -3.87 -20.97
N ARG A 253 -14.49 -2.79 -20.18
CA ARG A 253 -15.73 -2.00 -20.12
C ARG A 253 -15.47 -0.71 -20.89
N PHE A 254 -16.36 -0.36 -21.78
CA PHE A 254 -16.23 0.82 -22.60
C PHE A 254 -17.28 1.85 -22.21
N THR A 255 -16.82 3.03 -21.80
CA THR A 255 -17.67 4.19 -21.57
C THR A 255 -17.33 5.28 -22.58
N TYR A 256 -18.30 6.00 -23.06
CA TYR A 256 -18.10 7.09 -24.01
C TYR A 256 -19.09 8.22 -23.75
N GLY A 257 -18.73 9.42 -24.16
CA GLY A 257 -19.58 10.58 -24.00
C GLY A 257 -19.04 11.79 -24.76
N ASN A 258 -19.77 12.86 -24.71
CA ASN A 258 -19.37 14.17 -25.26
C ASN A 258 -18.91 15.07 -24.11
N VAL A 259 -17.80 15.77 -24.31
CA VAL A 259 -17.34 16.79 -23.39
C VAL A 259 -18.31 17.98 -23.43
N LYS A 260 -18.92 18.28 -22.29
CA LYS A 260 -19.91 19.35 -22.17
C LYS A 260 -19.59 20.23 -20.94
N PRO A 261 -20.04 21.51 -20.95
CA PRO A 261 -20.06 22.31 -19.73
C PRO A 261 -21.08 21.74 -18.74
N TYR A 262 -20.94 22.09 -17.46
CA TYR A 262 -21.91 21.73 -16.43
C TYR A 262 -22.01 22.79 -15.35
N ASP A 263 -23.12 22.79 -14.61
CA ASP A 263 -23.42 23.69 -13.52
C ASP A 263 -23.39 22.91 -12.19
N PRO A 264 -22.27 22.95 -11.43
CA PRO A 264 -22.11 22.16 -10.21
C PRO A 264 -22.97 22.65 -9.04
N LYS A 265 -23.38 23.92 -9.08
CA LYS A 265 -24.27 24.55 -8.11
C LYS A 265 -24.84 25.85 -8.66
N ASP A 266 -25.85 26.40 -8.01
CA ASP A 266 -26.46 27.67 -8.38
C ASP A 266 -25.41 28.79 -8.50
N GLY A 267 -25.49 29.55 -9.61
CA GLY A 267 -24.58 30.66 -9.88
C GLY A 267 -23.17 30.28 -10.36
N VAL A 268 -22.86 28.99 -10.58
CA VAL A 268 -21.55 28.52 -11.08
C VAL A 268 -21.69 27.72 -12.35
N HIS A 269 -21.00 28.15 -13.39
CA HIS A 269 -20.94 27.46 -14.69
C HIS A 269 -19.52 27.09 -15.05
N TYR A 270 -19.21 25.79 -15.18
CA TYR A 270 -17.92 25.30 -15.64
C TYR A 270 -17.93 25.04 -17.15
N LYS A 271 -16.99 25.70 -17.83
CA LYS A 271 -16.76 25.48 -19.27
C LYS A 271 -16.15 24.09 -19.49
N PHE A 272 -16.40 23.52 -20.67
CA PHE A 272 -15.80 22.24 -21.08
C PHE A 272 -14.28 22.32 -21.35
N TYR A 273 -13.66 23.47 -21.19
CA TYR A 273 -12.21 23.69 -21.36
C TYR A 273 -11.70 24.72 -20.35
N THR A 274 -10.42 24.62 -20.03
CA THR A 274 -9.68 25.63 -19.27
C THR A 274 -8.63 26.30 -20.16
N THR A 275 -7.98 27.33 -19.67
CA THR A 275 -6.96 28.07 -20.39
C THR A 275 -5.70 28.21 -19.53
N LEU A 276 -4.59 28.60 -20.16
CA LEU A 276 -3.33 28.86 -19.47
C LEU A 276 -3.45 29.93 -18.36
N LYS A 277 -4.46 30.80 -18.46
CA LYS A 277 -4.79 31.77 -17.42
C LYS A 277 -5.06 31.07 -16.06
N GLY A 278 -5.82 29.98 -16.04
CA GLY A 278 -6.10 29.24 -14.83
C GLY A 278 -4.86 28.59 -14.20
N VAL A 279 -3.84 28.24 -15.01
CA VAL A 279 -2.54 27.80 -14.49
C VAL A 279 -1.83 28.94 -13.75
N MET A 280 -1.84 30.14 -14.31
CA MET A 280 -1.23 31.32 -13.69
C MET A 280 -1.98 31.76 -12.40
N GLU A 281 -3.30 31.64 -12.38
CA GLU A 281 -4.12 31.95 -11.21
C GLU A 281 -3.88 31.02 -10.02
N LYS A 282 -3.43 29.80 -10.28
CA LYS A 282 -3.12 28.78 -9.24
C LYS A 282 -1.67 28.81 -8.79
N GLU A 283 -0.85 29.69 -9.35
CA GLU A 283 0.56 29.73 -8.98
C GLU A 283 0.75 30.03 -7.49
N ASP A 284 1.51 29.16 -6.81
CA ASP A 284 2.00 29.37 -5.45
C ASP A 284 3.49 29.04 -5.38
N PRO A 285 4.36 30.03 -5.29
CA PRO A 285 5.81 29.82 -5.22
C PRO A 285 6.27 29.03 -3.98
N ASN A 286 5.44 28.98 -2.93
CA ASN A 286 5.75 28.27 -1.69
C ASN A 286 5.31 26.80 -1.73
N ASN A 287 4.53 26.41 -2.73
CA ASN A 287 4.08 25.05 -2.92
C ASN A 287 4.72 24.45 -4.19
N PRO A 288 5.65 23.49 -4.07
CA PRO A 288 6.36 22.91 -5.22
C PRO A 288 5.42 22.31 -6.29
N GLU A 289 4.21 21.92 -5.94
CA GLU A 289 3.23 21.37 -6.89
C GLU A 289 2.56 22.45 -7.76
N PHE A 290 2.61 23.70 -7.31
CA PHE A 290 1.97 24.84 -8.00
C PHE A 290 2.98 25.87 -8.52
N VAL A 291 4.27 25.54 -8.53
CA VAL A 291 5.28 26.40 -9.16
C VAL A 291 5.15 26.36 -10.67
N VAL A 292 4.91 27.52 -11.29
CA VAL A 292 4.86 27.62 -12.74
C VAL A 292 6.24 27.87 -13.32
N PRO A 293 6.73 27.08 -14.29
CA PRO A 293 8.05 27.29 -14.92
C PRO A 293 8.19 28.69 -15.53
N CYS A 294 9.34 29.35 -15.31
CA CYS A 294 9.60 30.71 -15.80
C CYS A 294 9.33 30.85 -17.31
N LYS A 295 9.74 29.88 -18.11
CA LYS A 295 9.52 29.88 -19.55
C LYS A 295 8.04 29.92 -19.93
N LEU A 296 7.17 29.25 -19.17
CA LEU A 296 5.72 29.26 -19.39
C LEU A 296 5.12 30.63 -19.06
N LYS A 297 5.61 31.29 -17.98
CA LYS A 297 5.21 32.66 -17.62
C LYS A 297 5.59 33.66 -18.71
N GLU A 298 6.82 33.58 -19.22
CA GLU A 298 7.28 34.43 -20.33
C GLU A 298 6.41 34.29 -21.57
N LEU A 299 6.08 33.06 -21.98
CA LEU A 299 5.20 32.77 -23.11
C LEU A 299 3.80 33.32 -22.88
N TYR A 300 3.27 33.18 -21.66
CA TYR A 300 1.97 33.75 -21.31
C TYR A 300 1.96 35.27 -21.37
N GLN A 301 2.97 35.93 -20.80
CA GLN A 301 3.11 37.39 -20.82
C GLN A 301 3.31 37.92 -22.24
N ALA A 302 4.07 37.21 -23.08
CA ALA A 302 4.26 37.56 -24.48
C ALA A 302 3.05 37.33 -25.36
N LYS A 303 1.93 36.82 -24.83
CA LYS A 303 0.67 36.48 -25.56
C LYS A 303 0.90 35.62 -26.80
N LYS A 304 1.95 34.77 -26.76
CA LYS A 304 2.30 33.87 -27.87
C LYS A 304 1.53 32.55 -27.86
N GLN A 305 0.60 32.35 -26.95
CA GLN A 305 -0.25 31.18 -26.86
C GLN A 305 -1.50 31.37 -27.73
N ASN A 306 -1.46 30.95 -28.99
CA ASN A 306 -2.62 30.96 -29.87
C ASN A 306 -3.46 29.67 -29.79
N GLN A 307 -3.13 28.73 -28.88
CA GLN A 307 -3.83 27.47 -28.80
C GLN A 307 -4.58 27.35 -27.47
N ARG A 308 -5.82 26.85 -27.55
CA ARG A 308 -6.55 26.37 -26.36
C ARG A 308 -5.84 25.18 -25.84
N VAL A 309 -5.37 25.23 -24.58
CA VAL A 309 -4.83 24.07 -23.90
C VAL A 309 -5.99 23.42 -23.15
N ILE A 310 -6.40 22.27 -23.61
CA ILE A 310 -7.34 21.42 -22.87
C ILE A 310 -6.51 20.74 -21.79
N VAL A 311 -6.62 21.21 -20.56
CA VAL A 311 -5.77 20.74 -19.43
C VAL A 311 -6.56 19.82 -18.53
N ASN A 312 -7.50 19.23 -18.77
CA ASN A 312 -8.21 18.20 -18.02
C ASN A 312 -9.70 18.22 -18.30
N VAL A 313 -10.19 17.09 -18.65
CA VAL A 313 -11.61 16.88 -18.74
C VAL A 313 -11.92 15.79 -17.75
N ASP A 314 -12.34 16.18 -16.56
CA ASP A 314 -13.05 15.25 -15.71
C ASP A 314 -14.36 14.91 -16.41
N THR A 315 -14.38 13.77 -17.04
CA THR A 315 -15.64 13.17 -17.50
C THR A 315 -16.28 12.56 -16.25
N ASP A 316 -17.43 13.11 -15.84
CA ASP A 316 -18.30 12.41 -14.93
C ASP A 316 -18.75 11.10 -15.60
N PHE A 317 -18.21 10.02 -15.09
CA PHE A 317 -18.70 8.67 -15.41
C PHE A 317 -19.86 8.38 -14.46
N SER A 318 -21.05 8.70 -14.89
CA SER A 318 -22.29 8.20 -14.26
C SER A 318 -22.60 6.78 -14.71
#